data_6c95bf23cf21c93588c99a68c2408fb9
#
_entry.id   6c95bf23cf21c93588c99a68c2408fb9
#
_cell.length_a   1.000
_cell.length_b   1.000
_cell.length_c   1.000
_cell.angle_alpha   90.00
_cell.angle_beta   90.00
_cell.angle_gamma   90.00
#
_symmetry.space_group_name_H-M   'P 1'
#
loop_
_entity.id
_entity.type
_entity.pdbx_description
1 polymer ?
#
loop_
_entity_poly.entity_id
_entity_poly.type
_entity_poly.pdbx_seq_one_letter_code
_entity_poly.pdbx_strand_id
1 'polypeptide(L)'
;MERTYIDTLAQLIARSPTCYHAAATAAELLAAAGYAPLDEGQRWQLRPGGKYYMTRGGSALIAFRVPEHAPAGFRLAAAHGDSPCFKLKENAALRDGGYLRLNTEVYGGLRMSSWFDRPLSVAGRLFTEEDGVLRQTLVNIDRDLLVIPSVAIHFDRAANDGVKYRANVDTLPLAGSDGAADILTLAAESAGLRPEDVLGSDLLVYCRQPGTRLGSSGELFMAPRLDDQACVWGCLQGFLESSGGAHLPVFCLLDNEEVGSATPEGAASTLLRDVLRRITGALGIDEEGYQMLLSRSMLVSADNAHAIHPNHPELSDKDNAPQLNGGIVLKFSAPRRYATDGGSAAAFRALCRRADVPVQTMANRSDLPGGSTLGSIAGTLVPVSAVDIGLAQLAMHAAVEVMGAEDYPRLIAAMRQFYKE
;
A
#
# COMPACT_ATOMS: atom_id res chain seq x y z
N MET A 1 -8.11 -8.64 22.25
CA MET A 1 -8.05 -8.97 20.80
C MET A 1 -7.64 -7.75 19.97
N GLU A 2 -8.34 -6.61 20.06
CA GLU A 2 -8.07 -5.38 19.29
C GLU A 2 -6.65 -4.82 19.43
N ARG A 3 -6.10 -4.78 20.64
CA ARG A 3 -4.71 -4.32 20.87
C ARG A 3 -3.68 -5.16 20.11
N THR A 4 -3.88 -6.45 20.01
CA THR A 4 -2.97 -7.36 19.30
C THR A 4 -2.92 -7.08 17.81
N TYR A 5 -4.03 -6.75 17.15
CA TYR A 5 -4.04 -6.43 15.72
C TYR A 5 -3.27 -5.13 15.41
N ILE A 6 -3.47 -4.07 16.20
CA ILE A 6 -2.75 -2.81 16.01
C ILE A 6 -1.24 -2.96 16.29
N ASP A 7 -0.86 -3.74 17.29
CA ASP A 7 0.56 -4.00 17.58
C ASP A 7 1.20 -4.81 16.44
N THR A 8 0.46 -5.75 15.86
CA THR A 8 0.88 -6.48 14.66
C THR A 8 1.02 -5.55 13.46
N LEU A 9 0.06 -4.64 13.24
CA LEU A 9 0.15 -3.63 12.17
C LEU A 9 1.41 -2.78 12.32
N ALA A 10 1.70 -2.29 13.54
CA ALA A 10 2.91 -1.51 13.80
C ALA A 10 4.19 -2.27 13.41
N GLN A 11 4.26 -3.57 13.73
CA GLN A 11 5.39 -4.42 13.36
C GLN A 11 5.48 -4.65 11.84
N LEU A 12 4.35 -4.86 11.16
CA LEU A 12 4.31 -5.06 9.71
C LEU A 12 4.74 -3.79 8.95
N ILE A 13 4.28 -2.61 9.38
CA ILE A 13 4.72 -1.32 8.85
C ILE A 13 6.22 -1.12 9.06
N ALA A 14 6.75 -1.45 10.23
CA ALA A 14 8.19 -1.34 10.52
C ALA A 14 9.04 -2.26 9.62
N ARG A 15 8.55 -3.48 9.33
CA ARG A 15 9.20 -4.42 8.40
C ARG A 15 9.06 -4.05 6.92
N SER A 16 8.19 -3.10 6.60
CA SER A 16 7.81 -2.74 5.23
C SER A 16 8.09 -1.26 4.91
N PRO A 17 9.37 -0.82 4.98
CA PRO A 17 9.73 0.57 4.70
C PRO A 17 9.46 0.99 3.25
N THR A 18 9.34 0.05 2.31
CA THR A 18 9.05 0.30 0.88
C THR A 18 8.09 -0.75 0.33
N CYS A 19 7.51 -0.51 -0.86
CA CYS A 19 6.68 -1.48 -1.59
C CYS A 19 7.38 -2.85 -1.78
N TYR A 20 8.69 -2.86 -2.03
CA TYR A 20 9.48 -4.09 -2.17
C TYR A 20 9.51 -4.91 -0.88
N HIS A 21 9.67 -4.25 0.26
CA HIS A 21 9.64 -4.88 1.58
C HIS A 21 8.22 -5.35 1.94
N ALA A 22 7.19 -4.59 1.55
CA ALA A 22 5.80 -4.99 1.75
C ALA A 22 5.48 -6.29 1.00
N ALA A 23 5.88 -6.39 -0.27
CA ALA A 23 5.70 -7.61 -1.07
C ALA A 23 6.47 -8.80 -0.49
N ALA A 24 7.72 -8.61 -0.06
CA ALA A 24 8.53 -9.66 0.56
C ALA A 24 7.92 -10.11 1.89
N THR A 25 7.51 -9.18 2.76
CA THR A 25 6.84 -9.49 4.03
C THR A 25 5.53 -10.24 3.80
N ALA A 26 4.73 -9.85 2.80
CA ALA A 26 3.51 -10.57 2.44
C ALA A 26 3.81 -12.00 1.94
N ALA A 27 4.84 -12.17 1.12
CA ALA A 27 5.28 -13.49 0.65
C ALA A 27 5.74 -14.40 1.79
N GLU A 28 6.48 -13.87 2.77
CA GLU A 28 6.89 -14.60 3.97
C GLU A 28 5.69 -15.07 4.82
N LEU A 29 4.71 -14.19 5.05
CA LEU A 29 3.48 -14.52 5.77
C LEU A 29 2.67 -15.59 5.06
N LEU A 30 2.56 -15.50 3.74
CA LEU A 30 1.88 -16.49 2.91
C LEU A 30 2.60 -17.84 2.94
N ALA A 31 3.92 -17.85 2.78
CA ALA A 31 4.73 -19.07 2.87
C ALA A 31 4.59 -19.74 4.23
N ALA A 32 4.64 -18.96 5.32
CA ALA A 32 4.41 -19.47 6.70
C ALA A 32 3.00 -20.05 6.88
N ALA A 33 2.00 -19.56 6.11
CA ALA A 33 0.63 -20.09 6.10
C ALA A 33 0.42 -21.26 5.09
N GLY A 34 1.51 -21.77 4.50
CA GLY A 34 1.51 -22.93 3.60
C GLY A 34 1.11 -22.61 2.15
N TYR A 35 1.26 -21.38 1.70
CA TYR A 35 1.11 -21.01 0.29
C TYR A 35 2.39 -21.32 -0.48
N ALA A 36 2.25 -21.97 -1.64
CA ALA A 36 3.37 -22.27 -2.53
C ALA A 36 3.60 -21.11 -3.52
N PRO A 37 4.87 -20.70 -3.76
CA PRO A 37 5.18 -19.72 -4.78
C PRO A 37 4.97 -20.32 -6.18
N LEU A 38 4.47 -19.49 -7.09
CA LEU A 38 4.34 -19.81 -8.51
C LEU A 38 5.27 -18.93 -9.34
N ASP A 39 6.02 -19.54 -10.23
CA ASP A 39 6.85 -18.84 -11.20
C ASP A 39 6.00 -18.44 -12.43
N GLU A 40 6.06 -17.17 -12.82
CA GLU A 40 5.36 -16.67 -14.00
C GLU A 40 5.89 -17.28 -15.30
N GLY A 41 7.16 -17.65 -15.35
CA GLY A 41 7.80 -18.30 -16.51
C GLY A 41 7.44 -19.78 -16.70
N GLN A 42 6.77 -20.39 -15.71
CA GLN A 42 6.42 -21.80 -15.71
C GLN A 42 4.92 -22.03 -15.94
N ARG A 43 4.56 -23.23 -16.44
CA ARG A 43 3.16 -23.66 -16.47
C ARG A 43 2.68 -23.99 -15.06
N TRP A 44 1.57 -23.39 -14.64
CA TRP A 44 1.02 -23.64 -13.32
C TRP A 44 0.29 -24.98 -13.24
N GLN A 45 0.53 -25.72 -12.17
CA GLN A 45 -0.16 -26.95 -11.84
C GLN A 45 -0.94 -26.72 -10.54
N LEU A 46 -2.21 -26.47 -10.67
CA LEU A 46 -3.10 -26.16 -9.54
C LEU A 46 -3.91 -27.41 -9.18
N ARG A 47 -4.20 -27.55 -7.88
CA ARG A 47 -5.04 -28.63 -7.36
C ARG A 47 -6.13 -28.08 -6.44
N PRO A 48 -7.28 -28.77 -6.30
CA PRO A 48 -8.28 -28.44 -5.30
C PRO A 48 -7.66 -28.34 -3.90
N GLY A 49 -8.12 -27.38 -3.10
CA GLY A 49 -7.55 -27.07 -1.79
C GLY A 49 -6.17 -26.43 -1.78
N GLY A 50 -5.54 -26.27 -2.96
CA GLY A 50 -4.19 -25.69 -3.07
C GLY A 50 -4.16 -24.20 -2.76
N LYS A 51 -3.03 -23.75 -2.17
CA LYS A 51 -2.76 -22.38 -1.77
C LYS A 51 -1.53 -21.89 -2.51
N TYR A 52 -1.64 -20.75 -3.19
CA TYR A 52 -0.59 -20.28 -4.09
C TYR A 52 -0.43 -18.78 -4.02
N TYR A 53 0.76 -18.29 -4.32
CA TYR A 53 1.03 -16.87 -4.60
C TYR A 53 2.07 -16.72 -5.70
N MET A 54 2.07 -15.59 -6.36
CA MET A 54 3.10 -15.17 -7.31
C MET A 54 3.50 -13.72 -7.02
N THR A 55 4.71 -13.35 -7.44
CA THR A 55 5.20 -11.97 -7.34
C THR A 55 5.63 -11.47 -8.71
N ARG A 56 5.47 -10.18 -8.97
CA ARG A 56 5.97 -9.51 -10.18
C ARG A 56 6.77 -8.27 -9.79
N GLY A 57 7.90 -8.05 -10.46
CA GLY A 57 8.75 -6.88 -10.27
C GLY A 57 9.30 -6.71 -8.84
N GLY A 58 9.09 -7.70 -7.94
CA GLY A 58 9.48 -7.63 -6.54
C GLY A 58 8.61 -6.69 -5.67
N SER A 59 7.55 -6.08 -6.22
CA SER A 59 6.67 -5.15 -5.50
C SER A 59 5.18 -5.49 -5.60
N ALA A 60 4.73 -6.18 -6.64
CA ALA A 60 3.38 -6.70 -6.71
C ALA A 60 3.31 -8.19 -6.31
N LEU A 61 2.19 -8.58 -5.68
CA LEU A 61 1.95 -9.97 -5.27
C LEU A 61 0.46 -10.30 -5.42
N ILE A 62 0.17 -11.48 -5.99
CA ILE A 62 -1.19 -12.02 -6.02
C ILE A 62 -1.19 -13.39 -5.34
N ALA A 63 -2.05 -13.57 -4.34
CA ALA A 63 -2.25 -14.84 -3.63
C ALA A 63 -3.68 -15.35 -3.80
N PHE A 64 -3.85 -16.65 -3.88
CA PHE A 64 -5.17 -17.27 -4.03
C PHE A 64 -5.23 -18.67 -3.42
N ARG A 65 -6.46 -19.13 -3.17
CA ARG A 65 -6.75 -20.51 -2.79
C ARG A 65 -7.73 -21.13 -3.75
N VAL A 66 -7.43 -22.33 -4.20
CA VAL A 66 -8.35 -23.11 -5.06
C VAL A 66 -9.38 -23.80 -4.15
N PRO A 67 -10.69 -23.59 -4.34
CA PRO A 67 -11.70 -24.33 -3.61
C PRO A 67 -11.62 -25.85 -3.87
N GLU A 68 -12.16 -26.66 -2.96
CA GLU A 68 -12.24 -28.14 -3.15
C GLU A 68 -13.15 -28.54 -4.32
N HIS A 69 -14.12 -27.68 -4.66
CA HIS A 69 -15.06 -27.88 -5.76
C HIS A 69 -14.91 -26.76 -6.78
N ALA A 70 -15.58 -26.88 -7.94
CA ALA A 70 -15.59 -25.84 -8.96
C ALA A 70 -16.00 -24.48 -8.37
N PRO A 71 -15.21 -23.41 -8.61
CA PRO A 71 -15.49 -22.10 -8.01
C PRO A 71 -16.79 -21.50 -8.54
N ALA A 72 -17.55 -20.85 -7.68
CA ALA A 72 -18.77 -20.14 -8.06
C ALA A 72 -18.49 -18.77 -8.72
N GLY A 73 -17.31 -18.20 -8.49
CA GLY A 73 -16.82 -16.91 -8.95
C GLY A 73 -15.52 -16.56 -8.21
N PHE A 74 -15.09 -15.31 -8.29
CA PHE A 74 -13.92 -14.81 -7.55
C PHE A 74 -14.36 -13.86 -6.43
N ARG A 75 -13.61 -13.87 -5.33
CA ARG A 75 -13.62 -12.83 -4.28
C ARG A 75 -12.28 -12.14 -4.29
N LEU A 76 -12.21 -11.00 -4.97
CA LEU A 76 -10.99 -10.25 -5.21
C LEU A 76 -10.87 -9.12 -4.20
N ALA A 77 -9.74 -8.97 -3.51
CA ALA A 77 -9.42 -7.76 -2.79
C ALA A 77 -8.05 -7.24 -3.24
N ALA A 78 -7.99 -5.95 -3.52
CA ALA A 78 -6.78 -5.28 -3.97
C ALA A 78 -6.49 -4.06 -3.11
N ALA A 79 -5.21 -3.86 -2.77
CA ALA A 79 -4.64 -2.74 -2.05
C ALA A 79 -3.25 -2.42 -2.63
N HIS A 80 -2.67 -1.25 -2.34
CA HIS A 80 -1.35 -0.89 -2.86
C HIS A 80 -0.27 -0.84 -1.78
N GLY A 81 0.96 -1.19 -2.18
CA GLY A 81 2.10 -1.29 -1.26
C GLY A 81 3.03 -0.09 -1.26
N ASP A 82 2.91 0.79 -2.25
CA ASP A 82 3.65 2.03 -2.35
C ASP A 82 3.02 3.13 -1.46
N SER A 83 3.77 4.17 -1.20
CA SER A 83 3.34 5.34 -0.41
C SER A 83 4.16 6.55 -0.85
N PRO A 84 3.63 7.78 -0.74
CA PRO A 84 4.38 8.98 -1.13
C PRO A 84 5.68 9.13 -0.33
N CYS A 85 6.77 9.39 -1.03
CA CYS A 85 8.10 9.51 -0.45
C CYS A 85 9.06 10.30 -1.35
N PHE A 86 10.34 10.36 -0.97
CA PHE A 86 11.42 10.82 -1.84
C PHE A 86 12.18 9.63 -2.39
N LYS A 87 12.34 9.54 -3.72
CA LYS A 87 13.18 8.54 -4.39
C LYS A 87 14.56 9.14 -4.66
N LEU A 88 15.62 8.41 -4.37
CA LEU A 88 16.97 8.81 -4.74
C LEU A 88 17.13 8.74 -6.26
N LYS A 89 17.78 9.75 -6.83
CA LYS A 89 18.21 9.74 -8.22
C LYS A 89 19.48 8.90 -8.37
N GLU A 90 19.79 8.49 -9.59
CA GLU A 90 20.96 7.64 -9.91
C GLU A 90 22.27 8.24 -9.34
N ASN A 91 22.50 9.54 -9.58
CA ASN A 91 23.62 10.28 -9.00
C ASN A 91 23.12 11.10 -7.80
N ALA A 92 22.98 10.43 -6.65
CA ALA A 92 22.33 11.03 -5.49
C ALA A 92 23.23 11.93 -4.64
N ALA A 93 24.56 11.75 -4.65
CA ALA A 93 25.46 12.51 -3.77
C ALA A 93 25.64 13.95 -4.25
N LEU A 94 25.24 14.91 -3.42
CA LEU A 94 25.48 16.35 -3.61
C LEU A 94 26.42 16.85 -2.51
N ARG A 95 27.68 17.10 -2.86
CA ARG A 95 28.71 17.60 -1.93
C ARG A 95 28.91 19.08 -2.18
N ASP A 96 28.47 19.91 -1.25
CA ASP A 96 28.58 21.36 -1.33
C ASP A 96 28.45 21.99 0.07
N GLY A 97 29.17 23.12 0.29
CA GLY A 97 29.11 23.88 1.54
C GLY A 97 29.58 23.11 2.79
N GLY A 98 30.38 22.04 2.64
CA GLY A 98 30.86 21.21 3.75
C GLY A 98 29.85 20.09 4.15
N TYR A 99 28.82 19.86 3.35
CA TYR A 99 27.77 18.87 3.63
C TYR A 99 27.59 17.87 2.48
N LEU A 100 27.19 16.66 2.83
CA LEU A 100 26.62 15.69 1.92
C LEU A 100 25.08 15.75 2.01
N ARG A 101 24.45 16.11 0.90
CA ARG A 101 22.98 16.06 0.73
C ARG A 101 22.62 15.03 -0.35
N LEU A 102 21.39 14.57 -0.34
CA LEU A 102 20.91 13.61 -1.33
C LEU A 102 20.04 14.28 -2.38
N ASN A 103 20.37 14.04 -3.66
CA ASN A 103 19.53 14.45 -4.79
C ASN A 103 18.35 13.47 -4.92
N THR A 104 17.17 13.96 -4.69
CA THR A 104 15.94 13.18 -4.69
C THR A 104 14.90 13.75 -5.63
N GLU A 105 13.92 12.96 -5.96
CA GLU A 105 12.68 13.41 -6.60
C GLU A 105 11.47 12.93 -5.81
N VAL A 106 10.37 13.65 -5.95
CA VAL A 106 9.11 13.35 -5.28
C VAL A 106 8.45 12.17 -5.97
N TYR A 107 8.03 11.18 -5.18
CA TYR A 107 7.21 10.06 -5.59
C TYR A 107 5.81 10.22 -4.99
N GLY A 108 4.78 10.35 -5.84
CA GLY A 108 3.39 10.55 -5.42
C GLY A 108 3.06 11.96 -4.94
N GLY A 109 1.87 12.11 -4.38
CA GLY A 109 1.30 13.37 -3.92
C GLY A 109 1.77 13.81 -2.53
N LEU A 110 3.06 13.92 -2.31
CA LEU A 110 3.72 14.11 -1.02
C LEU A 110 3.37 15.43 -0.32
N ARG A 111 3.00 15.37 0.98
CA ARG A 111 2.91 16.56 1.85
C ARG A 111 4.30 16.92 2.39
N MET A 112 5.06 17.73 1.65
CA MET A 112 6.48 18.03 1.92
C MET A 112 6.72 18.56 3.33
N SER A 113 5.88 19.47 3.85
CA SER A 113 6.06 20.10 5.16
C SER A 113 6.15 19.11 6.32
N SER A 114 5.59 17.92 6.18
CA SER A 114 5.60 16.89 7.23
C SER A 114 6.91 16.12 7.34
N TRP A 115 7.81 16.28 6.38
CA TRP A 115 9.08 15.53 6.31
C TRP A 115 10.26 16.22 6.97
N PHE A 116 10.09 17.49 7.34
CA PHE A 116 11.14 18.28 7.99
C PHE A 116 11.36 17.86 9.45
N ASP A 117 12.60 18.05 9.92
CA ASP A 117 13.03 17.98 11.32
C ASP A 117 12.77 16.63 12.01
N ARG A 118 12.78 15.54 11.25
CA ARG A 118 12.55 14.20 11.80
C ARG A 118 13.56 13.18 11.29
N PRO A 119 13.79 12.08 12.04
CA PRO A 119 14.69 11.02 11.62
C PRO A 119 14.17 10.32 10.38
N LEU A 120 15.01 10.24 9.35
CA LEU A 120 14.75 9.53 8.10
C LEU A 120 15.84 8.49 7.85
N SER A 121 15.54 7.52 7.00
CA SER A 121 16.52 6.57 6.51
C SER A 121 16.24 6.20 5.05
N VAL A 122 17.02 5.25 4.51
CA VAL A 122 16.93 4.76 3.14
C VAL A 122 16.70 3.25 3.15
N ALA A 123 15.76 2.81 2.33
CA ALA A 123 15.50 1.42 2.05
C ALA A 123 15.12 1.24 0.58
N GLY A 124 15.18 0.02 0.08
CA GLY A 124 14.83 -0.27 -1.29
C GLY A 124 15.42 -1.59 -1.76
N ARG A 125 15.96 -1.59 -2.97
CA ARG A 125 16.61 -2.76 -3.58
C ARG A 125 17.83 -2.37 -4.37
N LEU A 126 18.80 -3.29 -4.41
CA LEU A 126 20.00 -3.23 -5.22
C LEU A 126 20.01 -4.39 -6.21
N PHE A 127 20.63 -4.16 -7.36
CA PHE A 127 20.81 -5.17 -8.38
C PHE A 127 22.29 -5.43 -8.60
N THR A 128 22.67 -6.70 -8.58
CA THR A 128 24.01 -7.20 -8.88
C THR A 128 23.93 -8.27 -9.95
N GLU A 129 25.04 -8.69 -10.54
CA GLU A 129 25.13 -9.82 -11.44
C GLU A 129 25.91 -10.96 -10.79
N GLU A 130 25.38 -12.16 -10.85
CA GLU A 130 26.05 -13.38 -10.41
C GLU A 130 25.88 -14.43 -11.51
N ASP A 131 26.98 -14.93 -12.08
CA ASP A 131 27.02 -15.91 -13.17
C ASP A 131 26.14 -15.52 -14.38
N GLY A 132 26.15 -14.25 -14.77
CA GLY A 132 25.35 -13.72 -15.90
C GLY A 132 23.86 -13.56 -15.59
N VAL A 133 23.44 -13.70 -14.34
CA VAL A 133 22.05 -13.53 -13.89
C VAL A 133 21.93 -12.35 -12.98
N LEU A 134 21.00 -11.43 -13.27
CA LEU A 134 20.68 -10.32 -12.38
C LEU A 134 20.04 -10.84 -11.09
N ARG A 135 20.59 -10.39 -9.97
CA ARG A 135 20.11 -10.66 -8.60
C ARG A 135 19.57 -9.40 -7.98
N GLN A 136 18.41 -9.49 -7.38
CA GLN A 136 17.82 -8.42 -6.57
C GLN A 136 18.06 -8.71 -5.09
N THR A 137 18.58 -7.74 -4.36
CA THR A 137 18.76 -7.79 -2.90
C THR A 137 18.03 -6.62 -2.25
N LEU A 138 17.14 -6.92 -1.31
CA LEU A 138 16.48 -5.88 -0.51
C LEU A 138 17.48 -5.27 0.47
N VAL A 139 17.39 -3.96 0.65
CA VAL A 139 18.24 -3.21 1.58
C VAL A 139 17.41 -2.29 2.45
N ASN A 140 17.74 -2.26 3.73
CA ASN A 140 17.21 -1.30 4.68
C ASN A 140 18.34 -0.82 5.59
N ILE A 141 18.71 0.45 5.48
CA ILE A 141 19.66 1.08 6.41
C ILE A 141 18.88 1.44 7.67
N ASP A 142 18.66 0.46 8.52
CA ASP A 142 17.74 0.54 9.67
C ASP A 142 18.34 1.33 10.85
N ARG A 143 18.70 2.59 10.60
CA ARG A 143 19.15 3.55 11.62
C ARG A 143 18.72 4.97 11.25
N ASP A 144 18.71 5.88 12.23
CA ASP A 144 18.50 7.32 11.98
C ASP A 144 19.71 7.85 11.19
N LEU A 145 19.48 8.16 9.91
CA LEU A 145 20.56 8.44 8.97
C LEU A 145 20.47 9.84 8.38
N LEU A 146 19.26 10.31 8.10
CA LEU A 146 19.01 11.52 7.34
C LEU A 146 18.08 12.46 8.11
N VAL A 147 18.16 13.74 7.77
CA VAL A 147 17.19 14.76 8.17
C VAL A 147 17.02 15.78 7.05
N ILE A 148 15.80 16.31 6.88
CA ILE A 148 15.55 17.51 6.07
C ILE A 148 15.40 18.67 7.06
N PRO A 149 16.42 19.53 7.25
CA PRO A 149 16.36 20.58 8.26
C PRO A 149 15.53 21.77 7.79
N SER A 150 14.63 22.26 8.65
CA SER A 150 13.97 23.53 8.43
C SER A 150 14.94 24.71 8.46
N VAL A 151 14.64 25.75 7.70
CA VAL A 151 15.35 27.03 7.84
C VAL A 151 14.97 27.65 9.18
N ALA A 152 15.98 28.13 9.94
CA ALA A 152 15.73 28.73 11.24
C ALA A 152 14.80 29.96 11.10
N ILE A 153 13.86 30.10 12.01
CA ILE A 153 12.87 31.20 12.02
C ILE A 153 13.52 32.60 11.92
N HIS A 154 14.77 32.73 12.37
CA HIS A 154 15.52 33.98 12.28
C HIS A 154 15.85 34.41 10.85
N PHE A 155 15.94 33.45 9.93
CA PHE A 155 16.21 33.67 8.52
C PHE A 155 14.96 33.61 7.65
N ASP A 156 13.87 33.03 8.17
CA ASP A 156 12.56 32.94 7.51
C ASP A 156 11.45 33.33 8.48
N ARG A 157 11.27 34.62 8.70
CA ARG A 157 10.28 35.14 9.67
C ARG A 157 8.85 34.97 9.18
N ALA A 158 8.64 34.74 7.90
CA ALA A 158 7.34 34.49 7.28
C ALA A 158 6.96 33.00 7.20
N ALA A 159 7.77 32.10 7.77
CA ALA A 159 7.55 30.66 7.70
C ALA A 159 6.15 30.21 8.16
N ASN A 160 5.52 30.96 9.07
CA ASN A 160 4.18 30.65 9.57
C ASN A 160 3.03 31.27 8.72
N ASP A 161 3.35 32.10 7.74
CA ASP A 161 2.36 32.76 6.87
C ASP A 161 2.04 31.91 5.62
N GLY A 162 2.74 30.78 5.46
CA GLY A 162 2.61 29.81 4.37
C GLY A 162 3.89 29.72 3.52
N VAL A 163 4.36 28.49 3.30
CA VAL A 163 5.58 28.22 2.53
C VAL A 163 5.25 27.41 1.27
N LYS A 164 5.77 27.84 0.12
CA LYS A 164 5.80 27.05 -1.10
C LYS A 164 7.16 26.37 -1.24
N TYR A 165 7.24 25.09 -0.90
CA TYR A 165 8.46 24.31 -0.99
C TYR A 165 8.85 24.01 -2.44
N ARG A 166 10.15 24.07 -2.72
CA ARG A 166 10.77 23.64 -3.99
C ARG A 166 11.49 22.33 -3.73
N ALA A 167 11.00 21.24 -4.32
CA ALA A 167 11.51 19.88 -4.04
C ALA A 167 13.02 19.73 -4.29
N ASN A 168 13.55 20.44 -5.30
CA ASN A 168 14.98 20.38 -5.66
C ASN A 168 15.90 21.32 -4.84
N VAL A 169 15.36 22.02 -3.86
CA VAL A 169 16.13 22.97 -3.02
C VAL A 169 15.86 22.74 -1.54
N ASP A 170 14.57 22.78 -1.16
CA ASP A 170 14.18 22.88 0.24
C ASP A 170 14.07 21.49 0.91
N THR A 171 13.87 20.40 0.12
CA THR A 171 13.62 19.05 0.65
C THR A 171 14.74 18.05 0.41
N LEU A 172 15.95 18.51 0.10
CA LEU A 172 17.12 17.63 -0.09
C LEU A 172 17.61 17.10 1.27
N PRO A 173 17.56 15.78 1.52
CA PRO A 173 17.96 15.22 2.80
C PRO A 173 19.44 15.44 3.07
N LEU A 174 19.79 15.92 4.26
CA LEU A 174 21.14 16.01 4.77
C LEU A 174 21.58 14.62 5.26
N ALA A 175 22.69 14.13 4.71
CA ALA A 175 23.23 12.81 5.02
C ALA A 175 24.53 12.86 5.87
N GLY A 176 25.10 14.04 6.04
CA GLY A 176 26.32 14.21 6.86
C GLY A 176 27.23 15.35 6.41
N SER A 177 28.45 15.33 6.90
CA SER A 177 29.54 16.23 6.42
C SER A 177 29.99 15.81 5.03
N ASP A 178 30.76 16.67 4.37
CA ASP A 178 31.31 16.42 3.02
C ASP A 178 32.15 15.13 2.94
N GLY A 179 32.85 14.76 4.02
CA GLY A 179 33.62 13.51 4.11
C GLY A 179 32.82 12.25 4.45
N ALA A 180 31.48 12.36 4.59
CA ALA A 180 30.66 11.20 4.90
C ALA A 180 30.61 10.18 3.74
N ALA A 181 30.41 8.89 4.08
CA ALA A 181 30.28 7.82 3.10
C ALA A 181 29.07 8.08 2.18
N ASP A 182 29.21 7.68 0.92
CA ASP A 182 28.11 7.75 -0.05
C ASP A 182 26.96 6.82 0.34
N ILE A 183 25.74 7.24 0.03
CA ILE A 183 24.54 6.50 0.41
C ILE A 183 24.47 5.12 -0.27
N LEU A 184 24.92 5.00 -1.52
CA LEU A 184 24.95 3.73 -2.24
C LEU A 184 25.96 2.77 -1.58
N THR A 185 27.12 3.29 -1.15
CA THR A 185 28.10 2.52 -0.37
C THR A 185 27.48 1.97 0.91
N LEU A 186 26.83 2.84 1.70
CA LEU A 186 26.15 2.42 2.94
C LEU A 186 25.04 1.39 2.69
N ALA A 187 24.30 1.55 1.60
CA ALA A 187 23.25 0.63 1.22
C ALA A 187 23.82 -0.74 0.83
N ALA A 188 24.87 -0.78 -0.01
CA ALA A 188 25.54 -2.01 -0.42
C ALA A 188 26.15 -2.75 0.80
N GLU A 189 26.89 -2.05 1.64
CA GLU A 189 27.50 -2.61 2.85
C GLU A 189 26.43 -3.18 3.81
N SER A 190 25.29 -2.50 3.98
CA SER A 190 24.18 -2.98 4.84
C SER A 190 23.54 -4.27 4.31
N ALA A 191 23.64 -4.50 3.02
CA ALA A 191 23.18 -5.72 2.35
C ALA A 191 24.27 -6.80 2.22
N GLY A 192 25.49 -6.55 2.72
CA GLY A 192 26.62 -7.46 2.58
C GLY A 192 27.18 -7.53 1.15
N LEU A 193 26.94 -6.51 0.34
CA LEU A 193 27.39 -6.40 -1.04
C LEU A 193 28.60 -5.45 -1.14
N ARG A 194 29.43 -5.65 -2.16
CA ARG A 194 30.47 -4.67 -2.49
C ARG A 194 29.85 -3.55 -3.34
N PRO A 195 30.12 -2.27 -3.03
CA PRO A 195 29.54 -1.15 -3.78
C PRO A 195 29.82 -1.19 -5.29
N GLU A 196 31.01 -1.68 -5.68
CA GLU A 196 31.43 -1.80 -7.09
C GLU A 196 30.67 -2.88 -7.88
N ASP A 197 29.98 -3.81 -7.20
CA ASP A 197 29.17 -4.86 -7.85
C ASP A 197 27.74 -4.39 -8.09
N VAL A 198 27.33 -3.24 -7.57
CA VAL A 198 25.97 -2.71 -7.74
C VAL A 198 25.81 -2.12 -9.13
N LEU A 199 24.94 -2.72 -9.94
CA LEU A 199 24.65 -2.31 -11.32
C LEU A 199 23.44 -1.39 -11.41
N GLY A 200 22.57 -1.34 -10.40
CA GLY A 200 21.39 -0.49 -10.35
C GLY A 200 20.74 -0.50 -8.99
N SER A 201 19.92 0.50 -8.71
CA SER A 201 19.23 0.61 -7.43
C SER A 201 17.87 1.30 -7.55
N ASP A 202 16.94 0.89 -6.69
CA ASP A 202 15.72 1.64 -6.40
C ASP A 202 15.71 1.94 -4.89
N LEU A 203 16.16 3.13 -4.52
CA LEU A 203 16.31 3.55 -3.12
C LEU A 203 15.33 4.67 -2.79
N LEU A 204 14.61 4.51 -1.70
CA LEU A 204 13.56 5.39 -1.21
C LEU A 204 13.90 5.90 0.19
N VAL A 205 13.64 7.18 0.43
CA VAL A 205 13.74 7.78 1.77
C VAL A 205 12.45 7.48 2.52
N TYR A 206 12.54 7.00 3.75
CA TYR A 206 11.39 6.72 4.58
C TYR A 206 11.50 7.34 5.97
N CYS A 207 10.34 7.65 6.56
CA CYS A 207 10.24 8.15 7.93
C CYS A 207 10.39 6.98 8.91
N ARG A 208 11.28 7.14 9.89
CA ARG A 208 11.59 6.11 10.90
C ARG A 208 10.70 6.14 12.13
N GLN A 209 9.75 7.06 12.20
CA GLN A 209 8.87 7.14 13.36
C GLN A 209 8.11 5.80 13.53
N PRO A 210 8.16 5.16 14.71
CA PRO A 210 7.44 3.91 14.95
C PRO A 210 5.94 4.16 15.01
N GLY A 211 5.16 3.13 14.68
CA GLY A 211 3.72 3.14 14.91
C GLY A 211 3.42 3.29 16.41
N THR A 212 2.57 4.26 16.76
CA THR A 212 2.33 4.66 18.14
C THR A 212 0.83 4.87 18.39
N ARG A 213 0.32 4.35 19.51
CA ARG A 213 -1.02 4.66 19.98
C ARG A 213 -1.06 6.04 20.62
N LEU A 214 -2.11 6.80 20.29
CA LEU A 214 -2.37 8.14 20.80
C LEU A 214 -3.78 8.21 21.39
N GLY A 215 -4.07 9.33 22.07
CA GLY A 215 -5.34 9.56 22.76
C GLY A 215 -5.33 9.05 24.19
N SER A 216 -6.30 9.50 24.99
CA SER A 216 -6.38 9.20 26.43
C SER A 216 -6.64 7.72 26.73
N SER A 217 -7.26 7.00 25.81
CA SER A 217 -7.54 5.56 25.87
C SER A 217 -6.79 4.73 24.83
N GLY A 218 -5.91 5.36 24.04
CA GLY A 218 -5.19 4.70 22.93
C GLY A 218 -6.08 4.43 21.73
N GLU A 219 -7.11 5.23 21.54
CA GLU A 219 -8.13 5.12 20.49
C GLU A 219 -7.66 5.55 19.11
N LEU A 220 -6.50 6.22 19.04
CA LEU A 220 -5.88 6.62 17.76
C LEU A 220 -4.59 5.83 17.54
N PHE A 221 -4.25 5.63 16.29
CA PHE A 221 -2.98 5.03 15.88
C PHE A 221 -2.30 5.93 14.85
N MET A 222 -1.04 6.27 15.12
CA MET A 222 -0.20 7.11 14.26
C MET A 222 0.97 6.31 13.74
N ALA A 223 1.16 6.26 12.43
CA ALA A 223 2.29 5.59 11.81
C ALA A 223 2.58 6.19 10.42
N PRO A 224 3.80 6.03 9.88
CA PRO A 224 4.06 6.32 8.47
C PRO A 224 3.39 5.26 7.60
N ARG A 225 3.05 5.63 6.34
CA ARG A 225 2.55 4.70 5.32
C ARG A 225 1.28 3.93 5.72
N LEU A 226 0.39 4.52 6.53
CA LEU A 226 -0.93 3.95 6.76
C LEU A 226 -1.71 3.83 5.45
N ASP A 227 -1.53 4.82 4.58
CA ASP A 227 -1.88 4.78 3.17
C ASP A 227 -0.75 4.11 2.39
N ASP A 228 -0.91 2.89 1.86
CA ASP A 228 -2.12 2.06 2.05
C ASP A 228 -1.81 0.74 2.78
N GLN A 229 -0.70 0.72 3.53
CA GLN A 229 -0.30 -0.50 4.25
C GLN A 229 -1.35 -0.97 5.28
N ALA A 230 -2.19 -0.07 5.80
CA ALA A 230 -3.27 -0.49 6.68
C ALA A 230 -4.29 -1.38 5.93
N CYS A 231 -4.66 -1.02 4.69
CA CYS A 231 -5.54 -1.85 3.88
C CYS A 231 -4.84 -3.11 3.38
N VAL A 232 -3.56 -3.03 2.97
CA VAL A 232 -2.77 -4.21 2.57
C VAL A 232 -2.81 -5.27 3.66
N TRP A 233 -2.38 -4.90 4.87
CA TRP A 233 -2.27 -5.86 5.98
C TRP A 233 -3.63 -6.31 6.51
N GLY A 234 -4.63 -5.42 6.51
CA GLY A 234 -6.01 -5.77 6.89
C GLY A 234 -6.64 -6.77 5.92
N CYS A 235 -6.48 -6.55 4.61
CA CYS A 235 -6.97 -7.47 3.58
C CYS A 235 -6.23 -8.82 3.61
N LEU A 236 -4.90 -8.81 3.74
CA LEU A 236 -4.11 -10.04 3.83
C LEU A 236 -4.46 -10.84 5.10
N GLN A 237 -4.59 -10.18 6.24
CA GLN A 237 -4.96 -10.86 7.49
C GLN A 237 -6.36 -11.48 7.39
N GLY A 238 -7.34 -10.74 6.88
CA GLY A 238 -8.69 -11.27 6.62
C GLY A 238 -8.67 -12.45 5.63
N PHE A 239 -7.82 -12.39 4.61
CA PHE A 239 -7.59 -13.49 3.67
C PHE A 239 -7.03 -14.74 4.36
N LEU A 240 -5.99 -14.58 5.18
CA LEU A 240 -5.35 -15.69 5.90
C LEU A 240 -6.27 -16.33 6.96
N GLU A 241 -7.07 -15.52 7.66
CA GLU A 241 -8.00 -15.98 8.70
C GLU A 241 -9.30 -16.58 8.17
N SER A 242 -9.61 -16.37 6.87
CA SER A 242 -10.85 -16.88 6.30
C SER A 242 -10.77 -18.40 6.05
N SER A 243 -11.88 -19.09 6.31
CA SER A 243 -11.99 -20.54 6.09
C SER A 243 -12.19 -20.95 4.63
N GLY A 244 -12.32 -19.95 3.71
CA GLY A 244 -12.75 -20.22 2.33
C GLY A 244 -14.26 -20.41 2.22
N GLY A 245 -14.74 -20.45 0.98
CA GLY A 245 -16.18 -20.58 0.63
C GLY A 245 -16.34 -21.20 -0.76
N ALA A 246 -17.48 -20.93 -1.39
CA ALA A 246 -17.75 -21.40 -2.74
C ALA A 246 -16.97 -20.64 -3.83
N HIS A 247 -16.54 -19.41 -3.53
CA HIS A 247 -15.77 -18.57 -4.44
C HIS A 247 -14.25 -18.82 -4.26
N LEU A 248 -13.49 -18.53 -5.32
CA LEU A 248 -12.04 -18.54 -5.29
C LEU A 248 -11.56 -17.19 -4.71
N PRO A 249 -10.98 -17.18 -3.49
CA PRO A 249 -10.50 -15.94 -2.88
C PRO A 249 -9.14 -15.56 -3.47
N VAL A 250 -8.97 -14.26 -3.78
CA VAL A 250 -7.76 -13.67 -4.34
C VAL A 250 -7.40 -12.41 -3.58
N PHE A 251 -6.20 -12.34 -3.06
CA PHE A 251 -5.59 -11.14 -2.50
C PHE A 251 -4.58 -10.56 -3.48
N CYS A 252 -4.66 -9.26 -3.74
CA CYS A 252 -3.78 -8.52 -4.64
C CYS A 252 -3.09 -7.40 -3.88
N LEU A 253 -1.78 -7.44 -3.80
CA LEU A 253 -0.91 -6.33 -3.46
C LEU A 253 -0.36 -5.76 -4.75
N LEU A 254 -0.75 -4.53 -5.10
CA LEU A 254 -0.32 -3.83 -6.31
C LEU A 254 0.68 -2.72 -5.96
N ASP A 255 1.32 -2.14 -6.98
CA ASP A 255 2.33 -1.10 -6.82
C ASP A 255 2.00 0.12 -7.70
N ASN A 256 2.69 1.24 -7.43
CA ASN A 256 2.64 2.47 -8.21
C ASN A 256 1.25 3.14 -8.29
N GLU A 257 0.37 2.91 -7.32
CA GLU A 257 -0.92 3.62 -7.23
C GLU A 257 -0.70 5.12 -7.17
N GLU A 258 0.21 5.57 -6.33
CA GLU A 258 0.55 6.96 -6.03
C GLU A 258 1.08 7.77 -7.22
N VAL A 259 1.43 7.07 -8.30
CA VAL A 259 1.91 7.65 -9.56
C VAL A 259 1.07 7.23 -10.78
N GLY A 260 -0.16 6.72 -10.54
CA GLY A 260 -1.17 6.48 -11.56
C GLY A 260 -1.27 5.05 -12.08
N SER A 261 -0.70 4.04 -11.40
CA SER A 261 -0.86 2.60 -11.67
C SER A 261 -0.41 2.10 -13.06
N ALA A 262 0.23 2.94 -13.88
CA ALA A 262 0.56 2.63 -15.29
C ALA A 262 1.93 1.92 -15.43
N THR A 263 2.14 0.85 -14.68
CA THR A 263 3.34 0.01 -14.71
C THR A 263 2.96 -1.47 -14.80
N PRO A 264 3.89 -2.40 -15.10
CA PRO A 264 3.60 -3.83 -15.11
C PRO A 264 3.07 -4.39 -13.78
N GLU A 265 3.39 -3.74 -12.66
CA GLU A 265 3.01 -4.09 -11.28
C GLU A 265 1.74 -3.38 -10.82
N GLY A 266 1.31 -2.34 -11.54
CA GLY A 266 0.18 -1.48 -11.18
C GLY A 266 -1.18 -1.99 -11.65
N ALA A 267 -2.24 -1.37 -11.12
CA ALA A 267 -3.64 -1.73 -11.42
C ALA A 267 -4.03 -1.52 -12.89
N ALA A 268 -3.34 -0.65 -13.64
CA ALA A 268 -3.58 -0.42 -15.07
C ALA A 268 -2.93 -1.48 -15.97
N SER A 269 -2.17 -2.41 -15.39
CA SER A 269 -1.61 -3.54 -16.14
C SER A 269 -2.63 -4.67 -16.32
N THR A 270 -2.28 -5.62 -17.17
CA THR A 270 -3.06 -6.84 -17.35
C THR A 270 -2.80 -7.90 -16.28
N LEU A 271 -1.96 -7.62 -15.26
CA LEU A 271 -1.50 -8.57 -14.26
C LEU A 271 -2.64 -9.38 -13.64
N LEU A 272 -3.63 -8.69 -13.06
CA LEU A 272 -4.75 -9.37 -12.40
C LEU A 272 -5.54 -10.24 -13.39
N ARG A 273 -5.90 -9.70 -14.56
CA ARG A 273 -6.62 -10.44 -15.61
C ARG A 273 -5.85 -11.70 -16.05
N ASP A 274 -4.57 -11.56 -16.28
CA ASP A 274 -3.74 -12.64 -16.80
C ASP A 274 -3.55 -13.73 -15.74
N VAL A 275 -3.42 -13.38 -14.47
CA VAL A 275 -3.41 -14.33 -13.34
C VAL A 275 -4.74 -15.09 -13.25
N LEU A 276 -5.88 -14.41 -13.32
CA LEU A 276 -7.19 -15.07 -13.27
C LEU A 276 -7.41 -16.04 -14.44
N ARG A 277 -6.97 -15.67 -15.65
CA ARG A 277 -7.00 -16.56 -16.82
C ARG A 277 -6.06 -17.76 -16.67
N ARG A 278 -4.87 -17.56 -16.10
CA ARG A 278 -3.95 -18.67 -15.82
C ARG A 278 -4.51 -19.64 -14.78
N ILE A 279 -5.20 -19.12 -13.76
CA ILE A 279 -5.88 -19.94 -12.75
C ILE A 279 -6.97 -20.79 -13.42
N THR A 280 -7.87 -20.18 -14.18
CA THR A 280 -8.95 -20.90 -14.85
C THR A 280 -8.44 -21.90 -15.87
N GLY A 281 -7.45 -21.53 -16.69
CA GLY A 281 -6.82 -22.44 -17.64
C GLY A 281 -6.15 -23.64 -16.98
N ALA A 282 -5.47 -23.43 -15.84
CA ALA A 282 -4.85 -24.51 -15.07
C ALA A 282 -5.88 -25.45 -14.40
N LEU A 283 -7.09 -24.95 -14.14
CA LEU A 283 -8.22 -25.73 -13.61
C LEU A 283 -9.08 -26.37 -14.71
N GLY A 284 -8.73 -26.22 -15.99
CA GLY A 284 -9.48 -26.76 -17.12
C GLY A 284 -10.79 -26.01 -17.41
N ILE A 285 -10.93 -24.78 -16.92
CA ILE A 285 -12.08 -23.88 -17.19
C ILE A 285 -11.75 -23.11 -18.47
N ASP A 286 -12.63 -23.21 -19.47
CA ASP A 286 -12.49 -22.53 -20.75
C ASP A 286 -12.84 -21.03 -20.67
N GLU A 287 -12.73 -20.31 -21.79
CA GLU A 287 -12.98 -18.87 -21.82
C GLU A 287 -14.44 -18.53 -21.48
N GLU A 288 -15.42 -19.33 -21.91
CA GLU A 288 -16.83 -19.14 -21.55
C GLU A 288 -17.02 -19.31 -20.03
N GLY A 289 -16.45 -20.36 -19.46
CA GLY A 289 -16.43 -20.59 -18.01
C GLY A 289 -15.77 -19.45 -17.25
N TYR A 290 -14.67 -18.89 -17.78
CA TYR A 290 -14.03 -17.71 -17.20
C TYR A 290 -14.98 -16.49 -17.15
N GLN A 291 -15.68 -16.19 -18.25
CA GLN A 291 -16.67 -15.10 -18.32
C GLN A 291 -17.83 -15.32 -17.33
N MET A 292 -18.30 -16.57 -17.23
CA MET A 292 -19.35 -16.94 -16.25
C MET A 292 -18.86 -16.72 -14.81
N LEU A 293 -17.61 -17.03 -14.49
CA LEU A 293 -17.04 -16.76 -13.16
C LEU A 293 -16.96 -15.26 -12.89
N LEU A 294 -16.47 -14.45 -13.86
CA LEU A 294 -16.39 -13.00 -13.72
C LEU A 294 -17.75 -12.38 -13.40
N SER A 295 -18.83 -12.81 -14.07
CA SER A 295 -20.18 -12.28 -13.86
C SER A 295 -20.74 -12.48 -12.43
N ARG A 296 -20.15 -13.42 -11.68
CA ARG A 296 -20.51 -13.78 -10.30
C ARG A 296 -19.48 -13.30 -9.28
N SER A 297 -18.48 -12.54 -9.73
CA SER A 297 -17.35 -12.10 -8.93
C SER A 297 -17.57 -10.71 -8.34
N MET A 298 -16.81 -10.40 -7.30
CA MET A 298 -16.78 -9.08 -6.71
C MET A 298 -15.33 -8.68 -6.39
N LEU A 299 -14.99 -7.42 -6.66
CA LEU A 299 -13.74 -6.79 -6.29
C LEU A 299 -13.98 -5.80 -5.14
N VAL A 300 -13.22 -5.95 -4.07
CA VAL A 300 -13.01 -4.92 -3.06
C VAL A 300 -11.70 -4.21 -3.38
N SER A 301 -11.76 -2.94 -3.71
CA SER A 301 -10.61 -2.04 -3.80
C SER A 301 -10.48 -1.36 -2.45
N ALA A 302 -9.46 -1.71 -1.71
CA ALA A 302 -9.20 -1.20 -0.38
C ALA A 302 -8.07 -0.18 -0.44
N ASP A 303 -8.36 1.05 -0.02
CA ASP A 303 -7.46 2.20 -0.04
C ASP A 303 -8.03 3.23 0.95
N ASN A 304 -7.20 3.82 1.81
CA ASN A 304 -7.66 4.64 2.91
C ASN A 304 -8.50 5.85 2.47
N ALA A 305 -9.27 6.39 3.38
CA ALA A 305 -10.26 7.44 3.13
C ALA A 305 -10.00 8.67 3.99
N HIS A 306 -10.26 9.87 3.46
CA HIS A 306 -10.15 11.10 4.25
C HIS A 306 -11.19 11.14 5.36
N ALA A 307 -10.75 11.24 6.63
CA ALA A 307 -11.62 11.58 7.74
C ALA A 307 -11.94 13.06 7.73
N ILE A 308 -13.09 13.44 8.36
CA ILE A 308 -13.37 14.85 8.65
C ILE A 308 -12.25 15.44 9.50
N HIS A 309 -11.67 16.53 9.03
CA HIS A 309 -10.55 17.17 9.74
C HIS A 309 -11.07 18.00 10.94
N PRO A 310 -10.60 17.77 12.17
CA PRO A 310 -11.16 18.40 13.36
C PRO A 310 -11.05 19.92 13.35
N ASN A 311 -10.00 20.49 12.75
CA ASN A 311 -9.78 21.94 12.64
C ASN A 311 -10.30 22.55 11.33
N HIS A 312 -10.69 21.72 10.34
CA HIS A 312 -11.12 22.14 9.00
C HIS A 312 -12.31 21.30 8.51
N PRO A 313 -13.41 21.23 9.29
CA PRO A 313 -14.57 20.41 8.91
C PRO A 313 -15.23 20.92 7.63
N GLU A 314 -15.04 22.20 7.28
CA GLU A 314 -15.56 22.82 6.05
C GLU A 314 -14.96 22.26 4.75
N LEU A 315 -13.86 21.52 4.81
CA LEU A 315 -13.25 20.87 3.64
C LEU A 315 -13.95 19.57 3.27
N SER A 316 -14.78 19.01 4.12
CA SER A 316 -15.54 17.79 3.88
C SER A 316 -16.98 18.07 3.47
N ASP A 317 -17.63 17.12 2.79
CA ASP A 317 -19.08 17.15 2.63
C ASP A 317 -19.75 16.98 4.02
N LYS A 318 -20.77 17.80 4.29
CA LYS A 318 -21.36 17.87 5.63
C LYS A 318 -21.97 16.56 6.12
N ASP A 319 -22.58 15.81 5.19
CA ASP A 319 -23.37 14.62 5.52
C ASP A 319 -22.69 13.29 5.12
N ASN A 320 -21.56 13.39 4.38
CA ASN A 320 -20.81 12.25 3.85
C ASN A 320 -19.33 12.29 4.25
N ALA A 321 -19.03 12.73 5.45
CA ALA A 321 -17.67 12.80 5.98
C ALA A 321 -17.44 11.73 7.05
N PRO A 322 -16.52 10.78 6.84
CA PRO A 322 -16.25 9.72 7.81
C PRO A 322 -15.47 10.23 9.01
N GLN A 323 -15.66 9.56 10.14
CA GLN A 323 -14.94 9.82 11.39
C GLN A 323 -14.00 8.66 11.71
N LEU A 324 -12.92 8.96 12.44
CA LEU A 324 -12.05 7.94 13.02
C LEU A 324 -12.85 7.05 13.98
N ASN A 325 -12.58 5.75 13.98
CA ASN A 325 -13.28 4.75 14.79
C ASN A 325 -14.79 4.60 14.47
N GLY A 326 -15.24 5.09 13.32
CA GLY A 326 -16.63 4.98 12.88
C GLY A 326 -16.92 3.73 12.03
N GLY A 327 -15.94 2.90 11.76
CA GLY A 327 -16.08 1.72 10.91
C GLY A 327 -15.54 1.92 9.50
N ILE A 328 -15.82 0.94 8.63
CA ILE A 328 -15.30 0.94 7.25
C ILE A 328 -16.00 2.01 6.42
N VAL A 329 -15.21 2.74 5.65
CA VAL A 329 -15.69 3.79 4.76
C VAL A 329 -16.01 3.21 3.38
N LEU A 330 -17.22 3.44 2.87
CA LEU A 330 -17.58 3.24 1.47
C LEU A 330 -17.40 4.56 0.71
N LYS A 331 -16.57 4.55 -0.33
CA LYS A 331 -16.24 5.73 -1.13
C LYS A 331 -17.16 5.84 -2.35
N PHE A 332 -17.80 6.99 -2.56
CA PHE A 332 -18.68 7.26 -3.70
C PHE A 332 -18.17 8.43 -4.55
N SER A 333 -18.29 8.32 -5.85
CA SER A 333 -17.92 9.37 -6.79
C SER A 333 -18.80 9.33 -8.03
N ALA A 334 -19.55 10.41 -8.30
CA ALA A 334 -20.36 10.52 -9.51
C ALA A 334 -19.52 10.45 -10.80
N PRO A 335 -18.34 11.09 -10.90
CA PRO A 335 -17.44 10.94 -12.06
C PRO A 335 -16.64 9.63 -12.09
N ARG A 336 -17.06 8.62 -11.30
CA ARG A 336 -16.46 7.27 -11.28
C ARG A 336 -14.96 7.23 -10.98
N ARG A 337 -14.47 8.15 -10.16
CA ARG A 337 -13.13 8.07 -9.58
C ARG A 337 -13.00 6.92 -8.58
N TYR A 338 -14.13 6.51 -7.98
CA TYR A 338 -14.32 5.28 -7.21
C TYR A 338 -15.28 4.37 -7.96
N ALA A 339 -15.03 3.08 -7.97
CA ALA A 339 -15.81 2.08 -8.69
C ALA A 339 -17.20 1.82 -8.07
N THR A 340 -17.40 2.18 -6.80
CA THR A 340 -18.63 1.92 -6.04
C THR A 340 -19.87 2.41 -6.75
N ASP A 341 -20.88 1.55 -6.83
CA ASP A 341 -22.25 1.88 -7.20
C ASP A 341 -23.25 1.41 -6.13
N GLY A 342 -24.55 1.66 -6.37
CA GLY A 342 -25.59 1.29 -5.41
C GLY A 342 -25.67 -0.22 -5.15
N GLY A 343 -25.42 -1.04 -6.16
CA GLY A 343 -25.45 -2.51 -6.07
C GLY A 343 -24.26 -3.06 -5.27
N SER A 344 -23.06 -2.67 -5.63
CA SER A 344 -21.84 -3.10 -4.93
C SER A 344 -21.81 -2.60 -3.49
N ALA A 345 -22.25 -1.37 -3.24
CA ALA A 345 -22.38 -0.81 -1.90
C ALA A 345 -23.41 -1.59 -1.06
N ALA A 346 -24.57 -1.94 -1.63
CA ALA A 346 -25.59 -2.73 -0.93
C ALA A 346 -25.07 -4.13 -0.56
N ALA A 347 -24.35 -4.79 -1.49
CA ALA A 347 -23.74 -6.08 -1.25
C ALA A 347 -22.71 -6.02 -0.10
N PHE A 348 -21.80 -5.02 -0.13
CA PHE A 348 -20.80 -4.85 0.91
C PHE A 348 -21.39 -4.45 2.27
N ARG A 349 -22.42 -3.58 2.31
CA ARG A 349 -23.15 -3.28 3.55
C ARG A 349 -23.83 -4.52 4.15
N ALA A 350 -24.43 -5.37 3.31
CA ALA A 350 -25.03 -6.62 3.76
C ALA A 350 -23.98 -7.57 4.34
N LEU A 351 -22.79 -7.64 3.73
CA LEU A 351 -21.65 -8.39 4.23
C LEU A 351 -21.18 -7.86 5.60
N CYS A 352 -20.96 -6.56 5.72
CA CYS A 352 -20.52 -5.92 6.99
C CYS A 352 -21.56 -6.15 8.11
N ARG A 353 -22.86 -6.11 7.78
CA ARG A 353 -23.91 -6.44 8.75
C ARG A 353 -23.79 -7.87 9.26
N ARG A 354 -23.46 -8.86 8.41
CA ARG A 354 -23.20 -10.25 8.84
C ARG A 354 -21.93 -10.41 9.68
N ALA A 355 -20.97 -9.52 9.48
CA ALA A 355 -19.73 -9.48 10.24
C ALA A 355 -19.81 -8.61 11.52
N ASP A 356 -20.95 -7.98 11.79
CA ASP A 356 -21.13 -7.00 12.87
C ASP A 356 -20.13 -5.84 12.80
N VAL A 357 -19.88 -5.33 11.58
CA VAL A 357 -18.95 -4.24 11.30
C VAL A 357 -19.72 -2.98 10.89
N PRO A 358 -19.51 -1.84 11.57
CA PRO A 358 -20.13 -0.59 11.18
C PRO A 358 -19.53 -0.05 9.87
N VAL A 359 -20.37 0.66 9.11
CA VAL A 359 -20.02 1.22 7.81
C VAL A 359 -20.37 2.70 7.75
N GLN A 360 -19.44 3.50 7.25
CA GLN A 360 -19.61 4.92 6.97
C GLN A 360 -19.65 5.17 5.46
N THR A 361 -20.04 6.37 5.08
CA THR A 361 -20.06 6.80 3.66
C THR A 361 -19.16 8.00 3.48
N MET A 362 -18.38 8.02 2.40
CA MET A 362 -17.61 9.17 1.95
C MET A 362 -18.05 9.59 0.55
N ALA A 363 -18.33 10.87 0.41
CA ALA A 363 -18.38 11.57 -0.88
C ALA A 363 -17.62 12.88 -0.73
N ASN A 364 -16.89 13.27 -1.76
CA ASN A 364 -16.18 14.55 -1.72
C ASN A 364 -17.15 15.72 -1.81
N ARG A 365 -16.80 16.85 -1.23
CA ARG A 365 -17.50 18.13 -1.44
C ARG A 365 -17.55 18.42 -2.94
N SER A 366 -18.71 18.83 -3.45
CA SER A 366 -18.99 18.91 -4.91
C SER A 366 -18.06 19.86 -5.69
N ASP A 367 -17.43 20.81 -5.00
CA ASP A 367 -16.51 21.79 -5.57
C ASP A 367 -15.02 21.40 -5.43
N LEU A 368 -14.73 20.26 -4.77
CA LEU A 368 -13.36 19.76 -4.60
C LEU A 368 -13.16 18.48 -5.42
N PRO A 369 -12.13 18.43 -6.28
CA PRO A 369 -11.79 17.20 -6.96
C PRO A 369 -11.26 16.19 -5.92
N GLY A 370 -11.83 15.00 -5.90
CA GLY A 370 -11.30 13.90 -5.09
C GLY A 370 -10.11 13.21 -5.75
N GLY A 371 -9.43 12.35 -5.00
CA GLY A 371 -8.50 11.37 -5.54
C GLY A 371 -9.21 10.32 -6.38
N SER A 372 -8.46 9.37 -6.90
CA SER A 372 -8.94 8.14 -7.53
C SER A 372 -8.29 6.96 -6.80
N THR A 373 -8.79 5.75 -7.06
CA THR A 373 -8.29 4.52 -6.47
C THR A 373 -8.02 3.48 -7.55
N LEU A 374 -7.31 2.43 -7.20
CA LEU A 374 -7.02 1.31 -8.10
C LEU A 374 -8.29 0.57 -8.58
N GLY A 375 -9.42 0.66 -7.85
CA GLY A 375 -10.66 -0.06 -8.18
C GLY A 375 -11.29 0.38 -9.50
N SER A 376 -11.33 1.69 -9.78
CA SER A 376 -11.85 2.21 -11.04
C SER A 376 -10.96 1.82 -12.23
N ILE A 377 -9.65 1.67 -12.01
CA ILE A 377 -8.67 1.28 -13.03
C ILE A 377 -8.72 -0.23 -13.27
N ALA A 378 -8.59 -1.05 -12.23
CA ALA A 378 -8.63 -2.52 -12.32
C ALA A 378 -9.96 -3.02 -12.90
N GLY A 379 -11.08 -2.38 -12.56
CA GLY A 379 -12.41 -2.71 -13.05
C GLY A 379 -12.59 -2.55 -14.57
N THR A 380 -11.72 -1.81 -15.27
CA THR A 380 -11.74 -1.72 -16.73
C THR A 380 -11.09 -2.96 -17.40
N LEU A 381 -10.16 -3.60 -16.73
CA LEU A 381 -9.41 -4.76 -17.24
C LEU A 381 -10.00 -6.09 -16.76
N VAL A 382 -10.62 -6.08 -15.58
CA VAL A 382 -11.35 -7.20 -14.99
C VAL A 382 -12.77 -6.71 -14.65
N PRO A 383 -13.72 -6.79 -15.61
CA PRO A 383 -15.04 -6.18 -15.49
C PRO A 383 -15.97 -6.99 -14.54
N VAL A 384 -15.80 -6.75 -13.25
CA VAL A 384 -16.60 -7.35 -12.18
C VAL A 384 -17.29 -6.25 -11.36
N SER A 385 -18.30 -6.63 -10.55
CA SER A 385 -18.88 -5.71 -9.56
C SER A 385 -17.77 -5.26 -8.59
N ALA A 386 -17.57 -3.95 -8.43
CA ALA A 386 -16.49 -3.41 -7.62
C ALA A 386 -17.01 -2.41 -6.57
N VAL A 387 -16.38 -2.43 -5.40
CA VAL A 387 -16.61 -1.49 -4.31
C VAL A 387 -15.29 -0.94 -3.80
N ASP A 388 -15.21 0.38 -3.66
CA ASP A 388 -14.08 1.06 -3.02
C ASP A 388 -14.36 1.30 -1.55
N ILE A 389 -13.49 0.76 -0.72
CA ILE A 389 -13.55 0.90 0.73
C ILE A 389 -12.26 1.49 1.27
N GLY A 390 -12.25 1.88 2.54
CA GLY A 390 -11.02 2.27 3.23
C GLY A 390 -11.21 2.47 4.71
N LEU A 391 -10.12 2.77 5.39
CA LEU A 391 -10.13 3.22 6.78
C LEU A 391 -10.06 4.75 6.81
N ALA A 392 -10.84 5.36 7.69
CA ALA A 392 -10.80 6.80 7.88
C ALA A 392 -9.46 7.23 8.47
N GLN A 393 -8.78 8.19 7.83
CA GLN A 393 -7.50 8.71 8.31
C GLN A 393 -7.36 10.22 8.17
N LEU A 394 -6.49 10.80 8.97
CA LEU A 394 -6.04 12.20 8.91
C LEU A 394 -4.59 12.25 8.41
N ALA A 395 -4.22 13.40 7.88
CA ALA A 395 -2.88 13.68 7.40
C ALA A 395 -2.39 12.70 6.30
N MET A 396 -3.31 12.22 5.45
CA MET A 396 -2.97 11.39 4.28
C MET A 396 -1.81 12.01 3.48
N HIS A 397 -0.86 11.17 3.03
CA HIS A 397 0.36 11.56 2.33
C HIS A 397 1.38 12.40 3.16
N ALA A 398 1.17 12.54 4.47
CA ALA A 398 2.21 13.06 5.34
C ALA A 398 3.25 11.97 5.67
N ALA A 399 4.42 12.39 6.16
CA ALA A 399 5.45 11.45 6.63
C ALA A 399 4.96 10.52 7.74
N VAL A 400 3.94 10.96 8.48
CA VAL A 400 3.18 10.18 9.49
C VAL A 400 1.71 10.56 9.40
N GLU A 401 0.86 9.56 9.49
CA GLU A 401 -0.58 9.65 9.31
C GLU A 401 -1.30 9.14 10.55
N VAL A 402 -2.59 9.42 10.69
CA VAL A 402 -3.36 9.05 11.89
C VAL A 402 -4.67 8.40 11.49
N MET A 403 -4.97 7.25 12.06
CA MET A 403 -6.25 6.56 11.89
C MET A 403 -6.89 6.17 13.22
N GLY A 404 -8.14 5.71 13.19
CA GLY A 404 -8.81 5.10 14.32
C GLY A 404 -8.26 3.70 14.60
N ALA A 405 -7.86 3.43 15.85
CA ALA A 405 -7.26 2.14 16.21
C ALA A 405 -8.28 0.98 16.18
N GLU A 406 -9.59 1.28 16.31
CA GLU A 406 -10.66 0.28 16.28
C GLU A 406 -11.08 -0.11 14.85
N ASP A 407 -10.77 0.71 13.85
CA ASP A 407 -11.21 0.46 12.47
C ASP A 407 -10.41 -0.65 11.79
N TYR A 408 -9.13 -0.82 12.18
CA TYR A 408 -8.28 -1.86 11.60
C TYR A 408 -8.78 -3.30 11.89
N PRO A 409 -9.08 -3.70 13.15
CA PRO A 409 -9.68 -5.00 13.42
C PRO A 409 -11.06 -5.18 12.75
N ARG A 410 -11.82 -4.09 12.53
CA ARG A 410 -13.09 -4.12 11.79
C ARG A 410 -12.86 -4.45 10.31
N LEU A 411 -11.82 -3.89 9.69
CA LEU A 411 -11.44 -4.24 8.32
C LEU A 411 -11.11 -5.72 8.21
N ILE A 412 -10.30 -6.27 9.11
CA ILE A 412 -9.96 -7.70 9.13
C ILE A 412 -11.24 -8.56 9.24
N ALA A 413 -12.18 -8.20 10.12
CA ALA A 413 -13.42 -8.93 10.30
C ALA A 413 -14.29 -8.90 9.03
N ALA A 414 -14.42 -7.75 8.38
CA ALA A 414 -15.16 -7.64 7.12
C ALA A 414 -14.50 -8.43 6.00
N MET A 415 -13.18 -8.34 5.85
CA MET A 415 -12.44 -9.08 4.81
C MET A 415 -12.47 -10.59 5.04
N ARG A 416 -12.39 -11.03 6.29
CA ARG A 416 -12.59 -12.45 6.63
C ARG A 416 -13.97 -12.97 6.21
N GLN A 417 -15.03 -12.18 6.43
CA GLN A 417 -16.38 -12.50 5.97
C GLN A 417 -16.47 -12.48 4.43
N PHE A 418 -15.84 -11.52 3.78
CA PHE A 418 -15.83 -11.40 2.31
C PHE A 418 -15.23 -12.62 1.63
N TYR A 419 -14.10 -13.13 2.12
CA TYR A 419 -13.45 -14.29 1.55
C TYR A 419 -14.11 -15.63 1.93
N LYS A 420 -14.99 -15.63 2.92
CA LYS A 420 -15.76 -16.81 3.33
C LYS A 420 -16.98 -17.03 2.41
N GLU A 421 -17.51 -15.98 1.80
CA GLU A 421 -18.67 -16.05 0.88
C GLU A 421 -18.27 -16.48 -0.53
#